data_69a31eda40da9bf5756e211c7430f0a3
#
_entry.id   69a31eda40da9bf5756e211c7430f0a3
#
_cell.length_a   1.000
_cell.length_b   1.000
_cell.length_c   1.000
_cell.angle_alpha   90.00
_cell.angle_beta   90.00
_cell.angle_gamma   90.00
#
_symmetry.space_group_name_H-M   'P 1'
#
loop_
_entity.id
_entity.type
_entity.pdbx_description
1 polymer ?
#
loop_
_entity_poly.entity_id
_entity_poly.type
_entity_poly.pdbx_seq_one_letter_code
_entity_poly.pdbx_strand_id
1 'polypeptide(L)'
;MTRKDWCIAGLGVMAGLLIAVSAPIPQAAAPAAVVQAAATTPAQGHDLHVLAPHRVQGKVMGPYHHYCKAVTPEIFECLIYESTDPKALMVQVEYFIAKSVTRANVPLATWNKYYHDHAVEISSGTVKVLDLPEDQAKKVAETAAQTDGIIFHLWWPMNAKAPDGTVMHPQSVNHKARKE
;
A
#
# COMPACT_ATOMS: atom_id res chain seq x y z
N MET A 1 -15.20 -13.01 -92.65
CA MET A 1 -16.40 -13.77 -92.36
C MET A 1 -16.39 -14.01 -90.84
N THR A 2 -17.22 -13.58 -90.01
CA THR A 2 -18.51 -12.94 -89.93
C THR A 2 -18.61 -12.27 -88.53
N ARG A 3 -19.19 -11.10 -88.47
CA ARG A 3 -19.54 -10.35 -87.27
C ARG A 3 -20.51 -11.16 -86.35
N LYS A 4 -20.41 -10.95 -85.05
CA LYS A 4 -21.61 -10.93 -84.19
C LYS A 4 -21.42 -9.91 -83.05
N ASP A 5 -22.22 -8.88 -83.11
CA ASP A 5 -22.37 -7.84 -82.12
C ASP A 5 -23.11 -8.44 -80.90
N TRP A 6 -22.62 -8.15 -79.71
CA TRP A 6 -23.38 -8.41 -78.50
C TRP A 6 -23.40 -7.13 -77.67
N CYS A 7 -24.57 -6.59 -77.54
CA CYS A 7 -24.91 -5.50 -76.65
C CYS A 7 -24.70 -5.93 -75.17
N ILE A 8 -23.94 -5.18 -74.47
CA ILE A 8 -23.83 -5.33 -73.00
C ILE A 8 -24.63 -4.20 -72.38
N ALA A 9 -25.72 -4.58 -71.68
CA ALA A 9 -26.50 -3.68 -70.88
C ALA A 9 -25.71 -3.27 -69.65
N GLY A 10 -25.65 -1.97 -69.41
CA GLY A 10 -25.00 -1.40 -68.22
C GLY A 10 -25.78 -1.70 -66.95
N LEU A 11 -25.15 -2.39 -66.00
CA LEU A 11 -25.64 -2.44 -64.62
C LEU A 11 -25.00 -1.26 -63.86
N GLY A 12 -25.83 -0.30 -63.50
CA GLY A 12 -25.45 0.78 -62.61
C GLY A 12 -25.30 0.22 -61.17
N VAL A 13 -24.06 0.26 -60.67
CA VAL A 13 -23.83 -0.02 -59.25
C VAL A 13 -24.10 1.24 -58.47
N MET A 14 -25.21 1.27 -57.77
CA MET A 14 -25.49 2.28 -56.75
C MET A 14 -24.62 1.98 -55.53
N ALA A 15 -23.56 2.73 -55.34
CA ALA A 15 -22.76 2.71 -54.12
C ALA A 15 -23.56 3.40 -53.01
N GLY A 16 -24.22 2.59 -52.18
CA GLY A 16 -24.84 3.06 -50.95
C GLY A 16 -23.78 3.44 -49.91
N LEU A 17 -23.65 4.73 -49.63
CA LEU A 17 -22.83 5.25 -48.57
C LEU A 17 -23.48 4.92 -47.22
N LEU A 18 -23.06 3.85 -46.57
CA LEU A 18 -23.44 3.53 -45.19
C LEU A 18 -22.72 4.49 -44.24
N ILE A 19 -23.39 5.57 -43.85
CA ILE A 19 -22.96 6.42 -42.75
C ILE A 19 -23.23 5.63 -41.45
N ALA A 20 -22.20 5.04 -40.90
CA ALA A 20 -22.25 4.46 -39.55
C ALA A 20 -22.38 5.62 -38.53
N VAL A 21 -23.59 5.88 -38.08
CA VAL A 21 -23.82 6.78 -36.95
C VAL A 21 -23.38 6.03 -35.69
N SER A 22 -22.17 6.31 -35.21
CA SER A 22 -21.70 5.84 -33.91
C SER A 22 -22.49 6.56 -32.83
N ALA A 23 -23.45 5.88 -32.23
CA ALA A 23 -24.11 6.39 -31.03
C ALA A 23 -23.05 6.56 -29.91
N PRO A 24 -22.99 7.69 -29.18
CA PRO A 24 -22.09 7.82 -28.06
C PRO A 24 -22.42 6.78 -27.00
N ILE A 25 -21.44 6.01 -26.59
CA ILE A 25 -21.57 5.06 -25.47
C ILE A 25 -21.89 5.92 -24.25
N PRO A 26 -22.98 5.65 -23.52
CA PRO A 26 -23.29 6.40 -22.30
C PRO A 26 -22.14 6.17 -21.31
N GLN A 27 -21.40 7.24 -21.03
CA GLN A 27 -20.36 7.23 -20.01
C GLN A 27 -21.07 7.03 -18.67
N ALA A 28 -20.80 5.89 -18.01
CA ALA A 28 -21.35 5.62 -16.70
C ALA A 28 -21.00 6.79 -15.80
N ALA A 29 -22.01 7.47 -15.27
CA ALA A 29 -21.81 8.54 -14.32
C ALA A 29 -21.04 7.96 -13.13
N ALA A 30 -19.94 8.62 -12.75
CA ALA A 30 -19.22 8.27 -11.54
C ALA A 30 -20.23 8.25 -10.38
N PRO A 31 -20.19 7.24 -9.49
CA PRO A 31 -21.11 7.20 -8.37
C PRO A 31 -20.98 8.51 -7.59
N ALA A 32 -22.12 9.19 -7.37
CA ALA A 32 -22.15 10.38 -6.54
C ALA A 32 -21.50 10.05 -5.20
N ALA A 33 -20.54 10.88 -4.78
CA ALA A 33 -19.90 10.73 -3.50
C ALA A 33 -21.00 10.76 -2.42
N VAL A 34 -21.29 9.62 -1.85
CA VAL A 34 -22.18 9.51 -0.70
C VAL A 34 -21.43 10.16 0.45
N VAL A 35 -21.75 11.40 0.78
CA VAL A 35 -21.34 12.04 2.04
C VAL A 35 -22.09 11.28 3.14
N GLN A 36 -21.54 10.19 3.56
CA GLN A 36 -22.05 9.42 4.69
C GLN A 36 -21.68 10.19 5.95
N ALA A 37 -22.67 10.61 6.73
CA ALA A 37 -22.46 11.14 8.08
C ALA A 37 -21.53 10.20 8.82
N ALA A 38 -20.50 10.75 9.48
CA ALA A 38 -19.36 10.05 10.04
C ALA A 38 -19.76 8.91 10.98
N ALA A 39 -20.03 7.74 10.44
CA ALA A 39 -19.94 6.50 11.19
C ALA A 39 -18.45 6.23 11.40
N THR A 40 -17.99 6.11 12.65
CA THR A 40 -16.63 5.68 12.97
C THR A 40 -16.43 4.28 12.40
N THR A 41 -15.62 4.16 11.38
CA THR A 41 -15.29 2.88 10.76
C THR A 41 -13.92 2.40 11.24
N PRO A 42 -13.60 1.10 11.16
CA PRO A 42 -12.25 0.61 11.49
C PRO A 42 -11.13 1.28 10.70
N ALA A 43 -11.43 1.83 9.52
CA ALA A 43 -10.46 2.54 8.69
C ALA A 43 -10.08 3.95 9.19
N GLN A 44 -10.85 4.51 10.14
CA GLN A 44 -10.57 5.84 10.71
C GLN A 44 -9.60 5.76 11.89
N GLY A 45 -9.01 6.91 12.25
CA GLY A 45 -8.16 7.07 13.42
C GLY A 45 -6.71 6.64 13.24
N HIS A 46 -6.24 6.44 11.99
CA HIS A 46 -4.81 6.26 11.71
C HIS A 46 -4.10 7.63 11.67
N ASP A 47 -4.11 8.33 12.81
CA ASP A 47 -3.68 9.73 12.89
C ASP A 47 -2.21 9.88 13.35
N LEU A 48 -1.60 8.81 13.85
CA LEU A 48 -0.20 8.82 14.26
C LEU A 48 0.68 8.63 13.03
N HIS A 49 1.47 9.66 12.67
CA HIS A 49 2.33 9.65 11.51
C HIS A 49 3.79 9.36 11.90
N VAL A 50 4.33 8.26 11.38
CA VAL A 50 5.71 7.83 11.60
C VAL A 50 6.43 7.67 10.27
N LEU A 51 7.70 8.06 10.20
CA LEU A 51 8.54 7.92 9.02
C LEU A 51 9.71 6.98 9.35
N ALA A 52 9.84 5.89 8.60
CA ALA A 52 10.93 4.93 8.78
C ALA A 52 11.35 4.27 7.45
N PRO A 53 12.63 3.99 7.24
CA PRO A 53 13.12 3.15 6.16
C PRO A 53 13.02 1.67 6.56
N HIS A 54 12.80 0.80 5.56
CA HIS A 54 12.77 -0.65 5.75
C HIS A 54 13.82 -1.36 4.91
N ARG A 55 14.25 -2.53 5.36
CA ARG A 55 15.12 -3.42 4.59
C ARG A 55 14.27 -4.45 3.87
N VAL A 56 14.15 -4.30 2.56
CA VAL A 56 13.40 -5.19 1.66
C VAL A 56 14.41 -5.96 0.81
N GLN A 57 14.42 -7.28 0.89
CA GLN A 57 15.38 -8.14 0.17
C GLN A 57 16.85 -7.66 0.29
N GLY A 58 17.26 -7.28 1.50
CA GLY A 58 18.63 -6.83 1.79
C GLY A 58 18.91 -5.37 1.40
N LYS A 59 18.03 -4.67 0.69
CA LYS A 59 18.17 -3.26 0.31
C LYS A 59 17.40 -2.36 1.27
N VAL A 60 17.98 -1.21 1.60
CA VAL A 60 17.27 -0.15 2.33
C VAL A 60 16.38 0.60 1.35
N MET A 61 15.10 0.68 1.65
CA MET A 61 14.06 1.33 0.85
C MET A 61 13.23 2.28 1.70
N GLY A 62 12.52 3.20 1.07
CA GLY A 62 11.80 4.28 1.73
C GLY A 62 12.65 5.56 1.84
N PRO A 63 12.45 6.43 2.86
CA PRO A 63 11.58 6.19 4.01
C PRO A 63 10.11 6.09 3.64
N TYR A 64 9.38 5.25 4.37
CA TYR A 64 7.94 5.05 4.20
C TYR A 64 7.15 5.84 5.25
N HIS A 65 5.95 6.23 4.88
CA HIS A 65 4.99 6.95 5.73
C HIS A 65 4.02 5.97 6.36
N HIS A 66 4.09 5.82 7.68
CA HIS A 66 3.23 4.97 8.48
C HIS A 66 2.13 5.82 9.10
N TYR A 67 0.89 5.51 8.84
CA TYR A 67 -0.26 6.07 9.52
C TYR A 67 -0.83 5.03 10.45
N CYS A 68 -0.73 5.25 11.75
CA CYS A 68 -0.99 4.26 12.78
C CYS A 68 -2.14 4.65 13.70
N LYS A 69 -2.80 3.64 14.28
CA LYS A 69 -3.77 3.80 15.38
C LYS A 69 -3.60 2.71 16.43
N ALA A 70 -3.96 2.99 17.66
CA ALA A 70 -4.11 1.97 18.69
C ALA A 70 -5.38 1.14 18.42
N VAL A 71 -5.24 -0.18 18.39
CA VAL A 71 -6.36 -1.15 18.30
C VAL A 71 -6.69 -1.67 19.69
N THR A 72 -5.68 -1.98 20.49
CA THR A 72 -5.74 -2.29 21.92
C THR A 72 -4.61 -1.55 22.63
N PRO A 73 -4.56 -1.58 23.99
CA PRO A 73 -3.39 -1.02 24.69
C PRO A 73 -2.05 -1.65 24.29
N GLU A 74 -2.07 -2.87 23.78
CA GLU A 74 -0.86 -3.63 23.41
C GLU A 74 -0.57 -3.65 21.90
N ILE A 75 -1.52 -3.20 21.05
CA ILE A 75 -1.41 -3.36 19.60
C ILE A 75 -1.73 -2.04 18.89
N PHE A 76 -0.79 -1.59 18.05
CA PHE A 76 -1.02 -0.57 17.04
C PHE A 76 -1.01 -1.22 15.66
N GLU A 77 -1.89 -0.72 14.80
CA GLU A 77 -1.99 -1.07 13.38
C GLU A 77 -1.53 0.11 12.54
N CYS A 78 -0.65 -0.12 11.58
CA CYS A 78 -0.12 0.91 10.69
C CYS A 78 -0.38 0.58 9.22
N LEU A 79 -0.92 1.55 8.48
CA LEU A 79 -1.00 1.56 7.03
C LEU A 79 0.21 2.30 6.48
N ILE A 80 0.94 1.71 5.53
CA ILE A 80 2.23 2.22 5.08
C ILE A 80 2.20 2.59 3.60
N TYR A 81 2.62 3.83 3.31
CA TYR A 81 2.59 4.45 2.00
C TYR A 81 3.98 4.91 1.57
N GLU A 82 4.22 4.99 0.26
CA GLU A 82 5.49 5.46 -0.30
C GLU A 82 5.68 6.98 -0.19
N SER A 83 4.58 7.72 -0.03
CA SER A 83 4.60 9.19 0.07
C SER A 83 3.37 9.71 0.79
N THR A 84 3.32 11.04 1.01
CA THR A 84 2.17 11.76 1.56
C THR A 84 1.17 12.20 0.48
N ASP A 85 1.37 11.84 -0.79
CA ASP A 85 0.40 12.15 -1.84
C ASP A 85 -0.94 11.49 -1.52
N PRO A 86 -2.08 12.20 -1.61
CA PRO A 86 -3.41 11.63 -1.37
C PRO A 86 -3.76 10.42 -2.26
N LYS A 87 -3.03 10.21 -3.34
CA LYS A 87 -3.16 9.06 -4.26
C LYS A 87 -2.03 8.04 -4.10
N ALA A 88 -1.17 8.20 -3.08
CA ALA A 88 -0.11 7.25 -2.81
C ALA A 88 -0.68 5.85 -2.57
N LEU A 89 0.02 4.86 -3.10
CA LEU A 89 -0.36 3.47 -2.91
C LEU A 89 0.04 3.00 -1.51
N MET A 90 -0.88 2.32 -0.84
CA MET A 90 -0.55 1.55 0.36
C MET A 90 0.23 0.30 -0.07
N VAL A 91 1.48 0.22 0.33
CA VAL A 91 2.39 -0.85 -0.10
C VAL A 91 2.68 -1.87 0.99
N GLN A 92 2.49 -1.50 2.27
CA GLN A 92 2.76 -2.36 3.40
C GLN A 92 1.72 -2.14 4.51
N VAL A 93 1.63 -3.11 5.41
CA VAL A 93 0.99 -2.97 6.72
C VAL A 93 1.96 -3.43 7.79
N GLU A 94 1.87 -2.84 8.98
CA GLU A 94 2.70 -3.22 10.11
C GLU A 94 1.87 -3.25 11.39
N TYR A 95 2.20 -4.18 12.28
CA TYR A 95 1.68 -4.20 13.64
C TYR A 95 2.82 -3.93 14.61
N PHE A 96 2.61 -2.93 15.50
CA PHE A 96 3.43 -2.69 16.67
C PHE A 96 2.77 -3.42 17.83
N ILE A 97 3.42 -4.43 18.36
CA ILE A 97 2.85 -5.29 19.39
C ILE A 97 3.72 -5.23 20.64
N ALA A 98 3.12 -5.04 21.80
CA ALA A 98 3.85 -5.00 23.07
C ALA A 98 4.82 -6.17 23.22
N LYS A 99 6.06 -5.89 23.62
CA LYS A 99 7.11 -6.92 23.81
C LYS A 99 6.68 -8.03 24.78
N SER A 100 5.88 -7.69 25.79
CA SER A 100 5.30 -8.68 26.72
C SER A 100 4.42 -9.71 25.99
N VAL A 101 3.71 -9.30 24.93
CA VAL A 101 2.87 -10.19 24.13
C VAL A 101 3.68 -11.01 23.15
N THR A 102 4.52 -10.35 22.34
CA THR A 102 5.29 -11.04 21.28
C THR A 102 6.28 -12.03 21.89
N ARG A 103 7.01 -11.62 22.93
CA ARG A 103 8.08 -12.42 23.52
C ARG A 103 7.57 -13.60 24.35
N ALA A 104 6.32 -13.55 24.79
CA ALA A 104 5.68 -14.67 25.47
C ALA A 104 5.03 -15.67 24.50
N ASN A 105 4.61 -15.23 23.30
CA ASN A 105 3.78 -16.04 22.40
C ASN A 105 4.43 -16.40 21.08
N VAL A 106 5.52 -15.71 20.67
CA VAL A 106 6.20 -15.96 19.40
C VAL A 106 7.52 -16.69 19.65
N PRO A 107 7.70 -17.89 19.09
CA PRO A 107 8.96 -18.63 19.20
C PRO A 107 10.15 -17.78 18.73
N LEU A 108 11.29 -17.87 19.42
CA LEU A 108 12.46 -17.04 19.15
C LEU A 108 12.92 -17.10 17.68
N ALA A 109 12.92 -18.30 17.08
CA ALA A 109 13.29 -18.48 15.67
C ALA A 109 12.34 -17.73 14.72
N THR A 110 11.03 -17.74 15.01
CA THR A 110 10.01 -17.00 14.25
C THR A 110 10.19 -15.51 14.44
N TRP A 111 10.42 -15.08 15.69
CA TRP A 111 10.68 -13.69 15.99
C TRP A 111 11.91 -13.18 15.21
N ASN A 112 13.03 -13.86 15.30
CA ASN A 112 14.29 -13.47 14.63
C ASN A 112 14.16 -13.43 13.09
N LYS A 113 13.20 -14.15 12.54
CA LYS A 113 12.96 -14.18 11.09
C LYS A 113 12.05 -13.06 10.60
N TYR A 114 11.04 -12.69 11.38
CA TYR A 114 9.95 -11.84 10.89
C TYR A 114 9.74 -10.55 11.68
N TYR A 115 10.18 -10.51 12.94
CA TYR A 115 9.95 -9.37 13.81
C TYR A 115 11.22 -8.53 13.96
N HIS A 116 11.04 -7.30 14.42
CA HIS A 116 12.13 -6.41 14.82
C HIS A 116 11.76 -5.64 16.10
N ASP A 117 12.79 -5.11 16.76
CA ASP A 117 12.65 -4.36 18.01
C ASP A 117 12.66 -2.85 17.70
N HIS A 118 11.55 -2.16 17.93
CA HIS A 118 11.48 -0.71 17.71
C HIS A 118 12.42 0.10 18.59
N ALA A 119 12.82 -0.40 19.76
CA ALA A 119 13.82 0.31 20.56
C ALA A 119 15.16 0.45 19.83
N VAL A 120 15.52 -0.53 18.99
CA VAL A 120 16.75 -0.48 18.18
C VAL A 120 16.66 0.60 17.13
N GLU A 121 15.51 0.71 16.45
CA GLU A 121 15.31 1.73 15.42
C GLU A 121 15.25 3.14 15.98
N ILE A 122 14.49 3.31 17.07
CA ILE A 122 14.33 4.60 17.73
C ILE A 122 15.66 5.09 18.29
N SER A 123 16.43 4.21 18.97
CA SER A 123 17.74 4.58 19.52
C SER A 123 18.77 4.91 18.45
N SER A 124 18.61 4.37 17.23
CA SER A 124 19.46 4.68 16.08
C SER A 124 19.05 5.95 15.32
N GLY A 125 17.93 6.56 15.66
CA GLY A 125 17.40 7.76 15.00
C GLY A 125 16.86 7.52 13.59
N THR A 126 16.62 6.27 13.21
CA THR A 126 16.06 5.93 11.88
C THR A 126 14.56 6.13 11.80
N VAL A 127 13.87 6.18 12.94
CA VAL A 127 12.43 6.44 13.04
C VAL A 127 12.19 7.89 13.45
N LYS A 128 11.23 8.54 12.79
CA LYS A 128 10.78 9.89 13.12
C LYS A 128 9.26 9.89 13.32
N VAL A 129 8.80 10.44 14.44
CA VAL A 129 7.38 10.76 14.64
C VAL A 129 7.15 12.16 14.06
N LEU A 130 6.17 12.29 13.19
CA LEU A 130 5.85 13.52 12.47
C LEU A 130 4.54 14.12 12.97
N ASP A 131 4.29 15.37 12.60
CA ASP A 131 3.01 16.09 12.79
C ASP A 131 2.59 16.25 14.26
N LEU A 132 3.53 16.09 15.20
CA LEU A 132 3.34 16.31 16.64
C LEU A 132 4.38 17.27 17.21
N PRO A 133 4.06 18.01 18.28
CA PRO A 133 5.04 18.71 19.09
C PRO A 133 6.13 17.76 19.61
N GLU A 134 7.36 18.26 19.78
CA GLU A 134 8.54 17.45 20.12
C GLU A 134 8.35 16.61 21.40
N ASP A 135 7.74 17.19 22.43
CA ASP A 135 7.46 16.49 23.69
C ASP A 135 6.46 15.34 23.54
N GLN A 136 5.47 15.50 22.66
CA GLN A 136 4.50 14.45 22.32
C GLN A 136 5.15 13.39 21.44
N ALA A 137 5.91 13.79 20.41
CA ALA A 137 6.65 12.88 19.55
C ALA A 137 7.60 11.98 20.36
N LYS A 138 8.28 12.55 21.36
CA LYS A 138 9.14 11.79 22.28
C LYS A 138 8.37 10.74 23.08
N LYS A 139 7.21 11.08 23.65
CA LYS A 139 6.35 10.12 24.37
C LYS A 139 5.87 8.98 23.48
N VAL A 140 5.48 9.29 22.24
CA VAL A 140 5.11 8.29 21.26
C VAL A 140 6.29 7.36 20.96
N ALA A 141 7.48 7.89 20.73
CA ALA A 141 8.68 7.10 20.49
C ALA A 141 9.02 6.20 21.68
N GLU A 142 8.93 6.73 22.92
CA GLU A 142 9.12 5.95 24.16
C GLU A 142 8.12 4.79 24.27
N THR A 143 6.86 5.01 23.89
CA THR A 143 5.83 3.97 23.85
C THR A 143 6.12 2.94 22.76
N ALA A 144 6.44 3.38 21.55
CA ALA A 144 6.81 2.50 20.44
C ALA A 144 8.05 1.65 20.76
N ALA A 145 9.02 2.20 21.52
CA ALA A 145 10.19 1.44 21.96
C ALA A 145 9.85 0.23 22.86
N GLN A 146 8.64 0.16 23.42
CA GLN A 146 8.16 -1.00 24.18
C GLN A 146 7.49 -2.06 23.32
N THR A 147 7.51 -1.90 21.98
CA THR A 147 6.87 -2.84 21.05
C THR A 147 7.90 -3.50 20.14
N ASP A 148 7.53 -4.67 19.64
CA ASP A 148 8.15 -5.34 18.51
C ASP A 148 7.26 -5.15 17.26
N GLY A 149 7.86 -4.95 16.09
CA GLY A 149 7.17 -4.78 14.81
C GLY A 149 7.16 -6.04 13.96
N ILE A 150 6.09 -6.21 13.17
CA ILE A 150 6.06 -7.17 12.06
C ILE A 150 5.46 -6.48 10.84
N ILE A 151 6.21 -6.47 9.73
CA ILE A 151 5.83 -5.82 8.48
C ILE A 151 5.40 -6.86 7.45
N PHE A 152 4.32 -6.55 6.71
CA PHE A 152 3.87 -7.29 5.54
C PHE A 152 3.93 -6.36 4.33
N HIS A 153 4.82 -6.65 3.40
CA HIS A 153 4.90 -5.91 2.13
C HIS A 153 3.95 -6.58 1.13
N LEU A 154 2.94 -5.85 0.71
CA LEU A 154 1.79 -6.37 -0.02
C LEU A 154 1.85 -6.08 -1.53
N TRP A 155 2.58 -5.03 -1.94
CA TRP A 155 2.71 -4.65 -3.34
C TRP A 155 4.09 -4.97 -3.88
N TRP A 156 4.22 -6.09 -4.53
CA TRP A 156 5.49 -6.51 -5.13
C TRP A 156 5.26 -7.04 -6.56
N PRO A 157 6.15 -6.77 -7.54
CA PRO A 157 7.26 -5.78 -7.46
C PRO A 157 6.74 -4.34 -7.30
N MET A 158 7.50 -3.47 -6.66
CA MET A 158 7.04 -2.11 -6.31
C MET A 158 6.68 -1.24 -7.53
N ASN A 159 7.34 -1.45 -8.66
CA ASN A 159 7.07 -0.72 -9.91
C ASN A 159 6.09 -1.43 -10.84
N ALA A 160 5.48 -2.54 -10.41
CA ALA A 160 4.51 -3.27 -11.20
C ALA A 160 3.16 -2.55 -11.25
N LYS A 161 2.43 -2.75 -12.36
CA LYS A 161 1.05 -2.23 -12.50
C LYS A 161 0.04 -2.96 -11.62
N ALA A 162 0.39 -4.15 -11.15
CA ALA A 162 -0.38 -4.95 -10.20
C ALA A 162 0.57 -5.82 -9.38
N PRO A 163 0.24 -6.13 -8.11
CA PRO A 163 1.06 -7.04 -7.30
C PRO A 163 0.98 -8.47 -7.85
N ASP A 164 2.06 -9.21 -7.70
CA ASP A 164 2.16 -10.61 -8.17
C ASP A 164 1.62 -11.64 -7.17
N GLY A 165 1.10 -11.19 -6.02
CA GLY A 165 0.62 -12.04 -4.93
C GLY A 165 1.70 -12.43 -3.90
N THR A 166 2.96 -12.04 -4.13
CA THR A 166 4.03 -12.26 -3.15
C THR A 166 3.83 -11.36 -1.93
N VAL A 167 3.85 -11.96 -0.74
CA VAL A 167 3.93 -11.23 0.53
C VAL A 167 5.32 -11.41 1.10
N MET A 168 6.00 -10.30 1.37
CA MET A 168 7.33 -10.31 1.99
C MET A 168 7.26 -9.74 3.40
N HIS A 169 8.26 -10.06 4.20
CA HIS A 169 8.43 -9.52 5.54
C HIS A 169 9.71 -8.66 5.57
N PRO A 170 9.60 -7.35 5.30
CA PRO A 170 10.69 -6.43 5.50
C PRO A 170 11.17 -6.45 6.95
N GLN A 171 12.43 -6.11 7.14
CA GLN A 171 13.01 -5.92 8.46
C GLN A 171 13.36 -4.45 8.69
N SER A 172 13.51 -4.06 9.93
CA SER A 172 14.09 -2.76 10.23
C SER A 172 15.54 -2.66 9.73
N VAL A 173 15.97 -1.43 9.42
CA VAL A 173 17.32 -1.20 8.88
C VAL A 173 18.40 -1.72 9.81
N ASN A 174 18.21 -1.58 11.12
CA ASN A 174 19.15 -1.96 12.18
C ASN A 174 18.70 -3.21 12.94
N HIS A 175 17.90 -4.09 12.31
CA HIS A 175 17.43 -5.33 12.94
C HIS A 175 18.58 -6.12 13.57
N LYS A 176 18.35 -6.59 14.80
CA LYS A 176 19.24 -7.48 15.54
C LYS A 176 18.44 -8.68 16.00
N ALA A 177 18.98 -9.88 15.72
CA ALA A 177 18.42 -11.09 16.27
C ALA A 177 18.46 -11.07 17.80
N ARG A 178 17.38 -11.51 18.43
CA ARG A 178 17.32 -11.73 19.86
C ARG A 178 18.13 -12.97 20.24
N LYS A 179 18.76 -12.91 21.38
CA LYS A 179 19.32 -14.07 22.10
C LYS A 179 18.31 -14.52 23.15
N GLU A 180 18.37 -15.78 23.52
CA GLU A 180 17.60 -16.32 24.64
C GLU A 180 17.86 -15.55 25.93
#